data_bd6f5e8aae52c4ff5f14363db4ff70eb
#
_entry.id   bd6f5e8aae52c4ff5f14363db4ff70eb
#
_cell.length_a   1.000
_cell.length_b   1.000
_cell.length_c   1.000
_cell.angle_alpha   90.00
_cell.angle_beta   90.00
_cell.angle_gamma   90.00
#
_symmetry.space_group_name_H-M   'P 1'
#
loop_
_entity.id
_entity.type
_entity.pdbx_description
1 polymer ?
#
loop_
_entity_poly.entity_id
_entity_poly.type
_entity_poly.pdbx_seq_one_letter_code
_entity_poly.pdbx_strand_id
1 'polypeptide(L)'
;LMQRYRDAYTGDEAAMPKIAICRHTVIAETDAEAERIMREAYPAWYRHFVALWKQHGDSPVVAAYTEDFDETVAKDLLVFGSPATVRAEIERYLEVSGTNYFVCRFAFGSLTYEQSRMSLDGFVEEVMPHFTPNRQAAE
;
A
#
# COMPACT_ATOMS: atom_id res chain seq x y z
N LEU A 1 5.24 5.36 -15.62
CA LEU A 1 3.97 6.09 -15.83
C LEU A 1 3.97 7.40 -15.04
N MET A 2 4.23 7.39 -13.75
CA MET A 2 4.19 8.58 -12.88
C MET A 2 5.18 9.66 -13.31
N GLN A 3 6.42 9.28 -13.63
CA GLN A 3 7.41 10.24 -14.12
C GLN A 3 6.96 10.93 -15.42
N ARG A 4 6.37 10.19 -16.36
CA ARG A 4 5.81 10.78 -17.59
C ARG A 4 4.71 11.80 -17.34
N TYR A 5 3.89 11.59 -16.28
CA TYR A 5 2.89 12.56 -15.88
C TYR A 5 3.53 13.83 -15.32
N ARG A 6 4.53 13.67 -14.45
CA ARG A 6 5.27 14.81 -13.87
C ARG A 6 5.97 15.63 -14.96
N ASP A 7 6.62 14.96 -15.91
CA ASP A 7 7.32 15.61 -17.01
C ASP A 7 6.37 16.38 -17.97
N ALA A 8 5.11 15.94 -18.06
CA ALA A 8 4.08 16.58 -18.87
C ALA A 8 3.28 17.65 -18.11
N TYR A 9 3.44 17.77 -16.79
CA TYR A 9 2.71 18.75 -16.00
C TYR A 9 3.32 20.14 -16.18
N THR A 10 2.49 21.09 -16.60
CA THR A 10 2.90 22.49 -16.89
C THR A 10 2.40 23.50 -15.86
N GLY A 11 1.75 23.03 -14.79
CA GLY A 11 1.27 23.89 -13.71
C GLY A 11 2.35 24.24 -12.70
N ASP A 12 1.97 24.99 -11.67
CA ASP A 12 2.84 25.28 -10.54
C ASP A 12 3.12 23.99 -9.75
N GLU A 13 4.37 23.72 -9.40
CA GLU A 13 4.76 22.54 -8.63
C GLU A 13 4.09 22.50 -7.25
N ALA A 14 3.85 23.65 -6.63
CA ALA A 14 3.11 23.75 -5.38
C ALA A 14 1.63 23.33 -5.50
N ALA A 15 1.09 23.40 -6.72
CA ALA A 15 -0.28 22.97 -7.07
C ALA A 15 -0.31 21.57 -7.72
N MET A 16 0.78 20.81 -7.72
CA MET A 16 0.85 19.46 -8.28
C MET A 16 -0.27 18.59 -7.72
N PRO A 17 -1.10 17.97 -8.57
CA PRO A 17 -2.12 17.03 -8.11
C PRO A 17 -1.52 15.87 -7.32
N LYS A 18 -2.35 15.26 -6.46
CA LYS A 18 -1.96 14.04 -5.74
C LYS A 18 -1.82 12.90 -6.75
N ILE A 19 -0.60 12.44 -6.93
CA ILE A 19 -0.26 11.26 -7.72
C ILE A 19 -0.09 10.11 -6.74
N ALA A 20 -1.08 9.21 -6.69
CA ALA A 20 -1.16 8.19 -5.64
C ALA A 20 -0.66 6.83 -6.08
N ILE A 21 -0.04 6.12 -5.14
CA ILE A 21 0.15 4.68 -5.19
C ILE A 21 -0.65 4.02 -4.06
N CYS A 22 -1.32 2.90 -4.36
CA CYS A 22 -2.12 2.16 -3.38
C CYS A 22 -1.50 0.78 -3.14
N ARG A 23 -1.35 0.39 -1.86
CA ARG A 23 -0.84 -0.94 -1.48
C ARG A 23 -1.71 -1.56 -0.39
N HIS A 24 -1.84 -2.89 -0.42
CA HIS A 24 -2.32 -3.64 0.73
C HIS A 24 -1.28 -3.54 1.82
N THR A 25 -1.72 -3.19 3.03
CA THR A 25 -0.81 -2.87 4.13
C THR A 25 -1.22 -3.62 5.39
N VAL A 26 -0.26 -4.30 6.01
CA VAL A 26 -0.42 -4.91 7.34
C VAL A 26 0.68 -4.40 8.25
N ILE A 27 0.29 -3.89 9.41
CA ILE A 27 1.21 -3.45 10.47
C ILE A 27 0.95 -4.30 11.70
N ALA A 28 2.02 -4.87 12.27
CA ALA A 28 2.00 -5.63 13.50
C ALA A 28 3.20 -5.24 14.37
N GLU A 29 3.29 -5.80 15.57
CA GLU A 29 4.40 -5.52 16.49
C GLU A 29 5.77 -5.91 15.89
N THR A 30 5.80 -6.99 15.10
CA THR A 30 7.01 -7.48 14.44
C THR A 30 6.79 -7.75 12.95
N ASP A 31 7.87 -7.66 12.18
CA ASP A 31 7.85 -7.97 10.75
C ASP A 31 7.37 -9.41 10.48
N ALA A 32 7.80 -10.36 11.30
CA ALA A 32 7.42 -11.77 11.15
C ALA A 32 5.92 -11.99 11.38
N GLU A 33 5.33 -11.30 12.35
CA GLU A 33 3.89 -11.38 12.59
C GLU A 33 3.10 -10.71 11.46
N ALA A 34 3.52 -9.55 11.01
CA ALA A 34 2.89 -8.86 9.88
C ALA A 34 2.94 -9.71 8.60
N GLU A 35 4.08 -10.35 8.32
CA GLU A 35 4.20 -11.28 7.20
C GLU A 35 3.25 -12.47 7.34
N ARG A 36 3.18 -13.09 8.50
CA ARG A 36 2.26 -14.21 8.76
C ARG A 36 0.81 -13.80 8.47
N ILE A 37 0.37 -12.66 9.00
CA ILE A 37 -1.00 -12.15 8.79
C ILE A 37 -1.25 -11.85 7.31
N MET A 38 -0.31 -11.19 6.64
CA MET A 38 -0.42 -10.85 5.22
C MET A 38 -0.51 -12.11 4.36
N ARG A 39 0.33 -13.12 4.64
CA ARG A 39 0.39 -14.39 3.94
C ARG A 39 -0.89 -15.21 4.09
N GLU A 40 -1.56 -15.12 5.23
CA GLU A 40 -2.87 -15.76 5.45
C GLU A 40 -4.01 -15.02 4.73
N ALA A 41 -3.98 -13.68 4.70
CA ALA A 41 -5.06 -12.87 4.15
C ALA A 41 -5.02 -12.74 2.62
N TYR A 42 -3.84 -12.68 2.03
CA TYR A 42 -3.64 -12.41 0.61
C TYR A 42 -4.34 -13.40 -0.33
N PRO A 43 -4.27 -14.74 -0.14
CA PRO A 43 -4.89 -15.69 -1.05
C PRO A 43 -6.41 -15.55 -1.15
N ALA A 44 -7.08 -15.20 -0.06
CA ALA A 44 -8.52 -14.95 -0.06
C ALA A 44 -8.86 -13.70 -0.89
N TRP A 45 -8.10 -12.62 -0.71
CA TRP A 45 -8.25 -11.42 -1.51
C TRP A 45 -8.01 -11.69 -3.00
N TYR A 46 -6.90 -12.35 -3.34
CA TYR A 46 -6.55 -12.63 -4.74
C TYR A 46 -7.63 -13.44 -5.46
N ARG A 47 -8.14 -14.52 -4.84
CA ARG A 47 -9.23 -15.33 -5.41
C ARG A 47 -10.47 -14.49 -5.74
N HIS A 48 -10.88 -13.60 -4.83
CA HIS A 48 -12.03 -12.73 -5.06
C HIS A 48 -11.74 -11.67 -6.11
N PHE A 49 -10.56 -11.10 -6.10
CA PHE A 49 -10.12 -10.10 -7.07
C PHE A 49 -10.15 -10.62 -8.50
N VAL A 50 -9.70 -11.85 -8.75
CA VAL A 50 -9.65 -12.42 -10.08
C VAL A 50 -10.92 -13.18 -10.49
N ALA A 51 -11.86 -13.40 -9.58
CA ALA A 51 -13.03 -14.29 -9.81
C ALA A 51 -13.85 -13.88 -11.04
N LEU A 52 -14.20 -12.61 -11.17
CA LEU A 52 -14.98 -12.10 -12.30
C LEU A 52 -14.21 -12.16 -13.62
N TRP A 53 -12.91 -11.85 -13.59
CA TRP A 53 -12.05 -11.96 -14.78
C TRP A 53 -11.99 -13.39 -15.28
N LYS A 54 -11.72 -14.35 -14.37
CA LYS A 54 -11.68 -15.77 -14.71
C LYS A 54 -13.04 -16.28 -15.23
N GLN A 55 -14.15 -15.81 -14.64
CA GLN A 55 -15.50 -16.17 -15.09
C GLN A 55 -15.78 -15.73 -16.52
N HIS A 56 -15.21 -14.62 -16.96
CA HIS A 56 -15.37 -14.08 -18.31
C HIS A 56 -14.24 -14.49 -19.27
N GLY A 57 -13.37 -15.40 -18.87
CA GLY A 57 -12.26 -15.91 -19.70
C GLY A 57 -11.14 -14.91 -19.91
N ASP A 58 -11.00 -13.92 -19.02
CA ASP A 58 -10.04 -12.83 -19.12
C ASP A 58 -9.10 -12.80 -17.90
N SER A 59 -8.12 -11.92 -17.92
CA SER A 59 -7.19 -11.66 -16.83
C SER A 59 -7.12 -10.16 -16.55
N PRO A 60 -6.93 -9.74 -15.28
CA PRO A 60 -6.79 -8.33 -14.97
C PRO A 60 -5.51 -7.76 -15.61
N VAL A 61 -5.68 -7.10 -16.73
CA VAL A 61 -4.58 -6.58 -17.58
C VAL A 61 -3.72 -5.52 -16.86
N VAL A 62 -4.26 -4.92 -15.79
CA VAL A 62 -3.63 -3.78 -15.10
C VAL A 62 -2.96 -4.17 -13.79
N ALA A 63 -3.14 -5.41 -13.31
CA ALA A 63 -2.66 -5.82 -12.02
C ALA A 63 -1.56 -6.85 -12.16
N ALA A 64 -0.37 -6.49 -11.73
CA ALA A 64 0.77 -7.40 -11.68
C ALA A 64 0.67 -8.45 -10.55
N TYR A 65 -0.45 -8.48 -9.81
CA TYR A 65 -0.69 -9.44 -8.73
C TYR A 65 -0.78 -10.87 -9.28
N THR A 66 -0.18 -11.80 -8.56
CA THR A 66 -0.21 -13.23 -8.89
C THR A 66 -0.80 -14.03 -7.74
N GLU A 67 -1.14 -15.30 -8.00
CA GLU A 67 -1.60 -16.21 -6.95
C GLU A 67 -0.49 -16.52 -5.94
N ASP A 68 0.76 -16.50 -6.40
CA ASP A 68 1.93 -16.70 -5.56
C ASP A 68 2.23 -15.45 -4.72
N PHE A 69 2.26 -15.63 -3.42
CA PHE A 69 2.52 -14.56 -2.47
C PHE A 69 3.93 -14.00 -2.61
N ASP A 70 4.94 -14.87 -2.68
CA ASP A 70 6.34 -14.47 -2.70
C ASP A 70 6.69 -13.75 -4.00
N GLU A 71 6.10 -14.20 -5.12
CA GLU A 71 6.20 -13.49 -6.40
C GLU A 71 5.55 -12.10 -6.33
N THR A 72 4.43 -11.97 -5.63
CA THR A 72 3.75 -10.68 -5.45
C THR A 72 4.57 -9.73 -4.55
N VAL A 73 5.20 -10.25 -3.51
CA VAL A 73 6.13 -9.49 -2.67
C VAL A 73 7.33 -9.02 -3.49
N ALA A 74 7.94 -9.91 -4.26
CA ALA A 74 9.08 -9.58 -5.14
C ALA A 74 8.77 -8.50 -6.19
N LYS A 75 7.49 -8.29 -6.52
CA LYS A 75 7.00 -7.23 -7.41
C LYS A 75 6.65 -5.91 -6.69
N ASP A 76 6.99 -5.77 -5.44
CA ASP A 76 6.70 -4.56 -4.63
C ASP A 76 5.20 -4.21 -4.56
N LEU A 77 4.31 -5.19 -4.46
CA LEU A 77 2.86 -4.94 -4.49
C LEU A 77 2.19 -4.98 -3.12
N LEU A 78 2.90 -5.46 -2.10
CA LEU A 78 2.44 -5.57 -0.72
C LEU A 78 3.38 -4.81 0.21
N VAL A 79 2.84 -4.22 1.26
CA VAL A 79 3.60 -3.54 2.32
C VAL A 79 3.19 -4.12 3.66
N PHE A 80 4.14 -4.69 4.38
CA PHE A 80 3.87 -5.26 5.69
C PHE A 80 5.12 -5.22 6.57
N GLY A 81 4.92 -5.17 7.86
CA GLY A 81 6.01 -5.15 8.83
C GLY A 81 5.64 -4.43 10.12
N SER A 82 6.64 -4.20 10.94
CA SER A 82 6.56 -3.29 12.07
C SER A 82 6.33 -1.85 11.59
N PRO A 83 5.87 -0.93 12.46
CA PRO A 83 5.72 0.47 12.08
C PRO A 83 6.99 1.07 11.46
N ALA A 84 8.16 0.72 11.97
CA ALA A 84 9.44 1.19 11.45
C ALA A 84 9.71 0.68 10.02
N THR A 85 9.46 -0.60 9.76
CA THR A 85 9.60 -1.21 8.43
C THR A 85 8.62 -0.60 7.43
N VAL A 86 7.34 -0.47 7.81
CA VAL A 86 6.32 0.10 6.93
C VAL A 86 6.61 1.57 6.63
N ARG A 87 7.11 2.34 7.60
CA ARG A 87 7.55 3.71 7.35
C ARG A 87 8.66 3.77 6.30
N ALA A 88 9.72 2.98 6.48
CA ALA A 88 10.84 2.95 5.55
C ALA A 88 10.41 2.53 4.13
N GLU A 89 9.50 1.57 4.02
CA GLU A 89 8.93 1.15 2.73
C GLU A 89 8.13 2.28 2.06
N ILE A 90 7.29 3.01 2.80
CA ILE A 90 6.54 4.15 2.24
C ILE A 90 7.50 5.26 1.78
N GLU A 91 8.52 5.59 2.57
CA GLU A 91 9.57 6.55 2.19
C GLU A 91 10.22 6.12 0.86
N ARG A 92 10.65 4.85 0.76
CA ARG A 92 11.22 4.29 -0.47
C ARG A 92 10.27 4.41 -1.66
N TYR A 93 8.99 4.08 -1.49
CA TYR A 93 8.01 4.22 -2.58
C TYR A 93 7.87 5.65 -3.06
N LEU A 94 7.77 6.61 -2.15
CA LEU A 94 7.64 8.03 -2.50
C LEU A 94 8.88 8.54 -3.26
N GLU A 95 10.07 8.09 -2.84
CA GLU A 95 11.34 8.48 -3.50
C GLU A 95 11.48 7.91 -4.92
N VAL A 96 11.19 6.60 -5.11
CA VAL A 96 11.51 5.93 -6.38
C VAL A 96 10.38 5.95 -7.39
N SER A 97 9.13 6.16 -6.97
CA SER A 97 7.97 6.03 -7.87
C SER A 97 7.57 7.33 -8.56
N GLY A 98 8.05 8.48 -8.08
CA GLY A 98 7.57 9.79 -8.51
C GLY A 98 6.15 10.14 -8.03
N THR A 99 5.60 9.37 -7.08
CA THR A 99 4.32 9.69 -6.43
C THR A 99 4.53 10.66 -5.26
N ASN A 100 3.48 11.38 -4.90
CA ASN A 100 3.47 12.31 -3.77
C ASN A 100 2.33 11.99 -2.77
N TYR A 101 1.69 10.84 -2.94
CA TYR A 101 0.61 10.39 -2.07
C TYR A 101 0.59 8.86 -1.96
N PHE A 102 0.54 8.34 -0.74
CA PHE A 102 0.47 6.91 -0.49
C PHE A 102 -0.88 6.54 0.12
N VAL A 103 -1.50 5.47 -0.40
CA VAL A 103 -2.79 4.96 0.07
C VAL A 103 -2.59 3.55 0.62
N CYS A 104 -2.80 3.40 1.93
CA CYS A 104 -2.79 2.11 2.60
C CYS A 104 -4.17 1.48 2.55
N ARG A 105 -4.24 0.19 2.21
CA ARG A 105 -5.45 -0.62 2.29
C ARG A 105 -5.32 -1.61 3.43
N PHE A 106 -6.01 -1.34 4.54
CA PHE A 106 -5.93 -2.13 5.78
C PHE A 106 -7.00 -3.22 5.91
N ALA A 107 -8.03 -3.22 5.06
CA ALA A 107 -9.11 -4.21 5.09
C ALA A 107 -9.18 -4.94 3.74
N PHE A 108 -8.81 -6.22 3.74
CA PHE A 108 -8.84 -7.07 2.55
C PHE A 108 -8.75 -8.54 2.92
N GLY A 109 -9.14 -9.41 1.97
CA GLY A 109 -9.00 -10.86 2.09
C GLY A 109 -9.74 -11.42 3.30
N SER A 110 -9.02 -12.18 4.11
CA SER A 110 -9.53 -12.80 5.34
C SER A 110 -9.08 -12.08 6.62
N LEU A 111 -8.58 -10.83 6.52
CA LEU A 111 -8.26 -10.05 7.71
C LEU A 111 -9.48 -9.91 8.62
N THR A 112 -9.27 -10.15 9.92
CA THR A 112 -10.29 -9.85 10.91
C THR A 112 -10.40 -8.36 11.15
N TYR A 113 -11.48 -7.95 11.82
CA TYR A 113 -11.64 -6.56 12.25
C TYR A 113 -10.48 -6.10 13.14
N GLU A 114 -10.08 -6.96 14.09
CA GLU A 114 -8.99 -6.68 15.02
C GLU A 114 -7.66 -6.50 14.30
N GLN A 115 -7.34 -7.35 13.32
CA GLN A 115 -6.12 -7.23 12.52
C GLN A 115 -6.10 -5.97 11.66
N SER A 116 -7.25 -5.64 11.05
CA SER A 116 -7.40 -4.40 10.26
C SER A 116 -7.29 -3.16 11.15
N ARG A 117 -7.90 -3.21 12.34
CA ARG A 117 -7.86 -2.16 13.35
C ARG A 117 -6.43 -1.95 13.89
N MET A 118 -5.74 -3.01 14.26
CA MET A 118 -4.35 -2.98 14.72
C MET A 118 -3.44 -2.31 13.68
N SER A 119 -3.57 -2.68 12.41
CA SER A 119 -2.79 -2.06 11.33
C SER A 119 -3.11 -0.58 11.14
N LEU A 120 -4.38 -0.19 11.26
CA LEU A 120 -4.79 1.21 11.17
C LEU A 120 -4.28 2.03 12.35
N ASP A 121 -4.44 1.52 13.57
CA ASP A 121 -3.99 2.22 14.79
C ASP A 121 -2.46 2.40 14.76
N GLY A 122 -1.69 1.36 14.45
CA GLY A 122 -0.22 1.45 14.30
C GLY A 122 0.20 2.43 13.19
N PHE A 123 -0.56 2.49 12.09
CA PHE A 123 -0.30 3.48 11.05
C PHE A 123 -0.53 4.91 11.56
N VAL A 124 -1.65 5.16 12.21
CA VAL A 124 -2.03 6.51 12.68
C VAL A 124 -1.09 7.01 13.77
N GLU A 125 -0.70 6.12 14.68
CA GLU A 125 0.11 6.48 15.84
C GLU A 125 1.61 6.57 15.54
N GLU A 126 2.14 5.66 14.71
CA GLU A 126 3.58 5.49 14.57
C GLU A 126 4.14 5.75 13.16
N VAL A 127 3.31 5.70 12.11
CA VAL A 127 3.77 5.87 10.72
C VAL A 127 3.34 7.22 10.15
N MET A 128 2.05 7.51 10.17
CA MET A 128 1.48 8.72 9.54
C MET A 128 2.09 10.05 10.02
N PRO A 129 2.45 10.21 11.32
CA PRO A 129 3.04 11.47 11.80
C PRO A 129 4.34 11.87 11.11
N HIS A 130 5.08 10.89 10.55
CA HIS A 130 6.33 11.17 9.82
C HIS A 130 6.12 11.79 8.43
N PHE A 131 4.90 11.65 7.87
CA PHE A 131 4.57 12.12 6.52
C PHE A 131 3.64 13.34 6.51
N THR A 132 3.03 13.67 7.64
CA THR A 132 2.16 14.84 7.77
C THR A 132 2.95 16.02 8.33
N PRO A 133 2.97 17.18 7.64
CA PRO A 133 3.51 18.40 8.23
C PRO A 133 2.77 18.68 9.54
N ASN A 134 3.52 19.05 10.57
CA ASN A 134 2.99 19.33 11.90
C ASN A 134 1.89 20.41 11.79
N ARG A 135 0.62 20.03 11.87
CA ARG A 135 -0.53 20.96 11.79
C ARG A 135 -0.56 21.99 12.91
N GLN A 136 0.28 21.82 13.93
CA GLN A 136 0.37 22.74 15.08
C GLN A 136 1.24 23.98 14.80
N ALA A 137 1.87 24.10 13.63
CA ALA A 137 2.70 25.27 13.27
C ALA A 137 1.96 26.29 12.39
N ALA A 138 0.66 26.15 12.19
CA ALA A 138 -0.16 26.99 11.30
C ALA A 138 -1.35 27.68 12.01
N GLU A 139 -1.29 27.84 13.36
CA GLU A 139 -2.20 28.73 14.12
C GLU A 139 -1.45 29.93 14.71
#